data_3713b4fa161e83dad9eb8a86b53f1c8c
#
_entry.id   3713b4fa161e83dad9eb8a86b53f1c8c
#
_cell.length_a   1.000
_cell.length_b   1.000
_cell.length_c   1.000
_cell.angle_alpha   90.00
_cell.angle_beta   90.00
_cell.angle_gamma   90.00
#
_symmetry.space_group_name_H-M   'P 1'
#
loop_
_entity.id
_entity.type
_entity.pdbx_description
1 polymer ?
#
loop_
_entity_poly.entity_id
_entity_poly.type
_entity_poly.pdbx_seq_one_letter_code
_entity_poly.pdbx_strand_id
1 'polypeptide(L)'
;MSFSDVLQLAKIGKRDLASILLKEEFGKMQSPEQRVNLCKWIASCFEGLEDYGSAAEWYEMTGLLSLGETSSDSANAIRALPEYEKARAYYTLCDEEEKVELCSSVIAQLNKCFVAS
;
A
#
# COMPACT_ATOMS: atom_id res chain seq x y z
N MET A 1 12.21 10.28 -15.41
CA MET A 1 12.79 9.00 -14.94
C MET A 1 11.69 7.94 -14.94
N SER A 2 11.97 6.77 -15.49
CA SER A 2 10.97 5.69 -15.51
C SER A 2 10.90 4.99 -14.16
N PHE A 3 9.79 4.27 -13.91
CA PHE A 3 9.66 3.48 -12.68
C PHE A 3 10.73 2.39 -12.59
N SER A 4 11.15 1.82 -13.73
CA SER A 4 12.23 0.83 -13.75
C SER A 4 13.53 1.43 -13.23
N ASP A 5 13.85 2.67 -13.61
CA ASP A 5 15.06 3.36 -13.12
C ASP A 5 15.00 3.59 -11.62
N VAL A 6 13.83 3.97 -11.12
CA VAL A 6 13.63 4.19 -9.68
C VAL A 6 13.82 2.88 -8.92
N LEU A 7 13.29 1.77 -9.43
CA LEU A 7 13.45 0.46 -8.81
C LEU A 7 14.92 0.02 -8.82
N GLN A 8 15.68 0.36 -9.86
CA GLN A 8 17.12 0.07 -9.88
C GLN A 8 17.84 0.83 -8.75
N LEU A 9 17.45 2.07 -8.47
CA LEU A 9 18.00 2.81 -7.34
C LEU A 9 17.73 2.08 -6.01
N ALA A 10 16.53 1.53 -5.85
CA ALA A 10 16.20 0.76 -4.66
C ALA A 10 17.07 -0.50 -4.55
N LYS A 11 17.30 -1.20 -5.66
CA LYS A 11 18.13 -2.41 -5.69
C LYS A 11 19.59 -2.16 -5.29
N ILE A 12 20.13 -1.00 -5.65
CA ILE A 12 21.52 -0.66 -5.30
C ILE A 12 21.67 0.01 -3.94
N GLY A 13 20.60 -0.01 -3.13
CA GLY A 13 20.65 0.48 -1.76
C GLY A 13 20.23 1.94 -1.56
N LYS A 14 19.82 2.64 -2.62
CA LYS A 14 19.37 4.03 -2.54
C LYS A 14 17.83 4.08 -2.37
N ARG A 15 17.33 3.32 -1.38
CA ARG A 15 15.89 3.14 -1.16
C ARG A 15 15.15 4.43 -0.81
N ASP A 16 15.76 5.28 0.02
CA ASP A 16 15.13 6.55 0.42
C ASP A 16 14.91 7.46 -0.79
N LEU A 17 15.91 7.56 -1.65
CA LEU A 17 15.79 8.35 -2.87
C LEU A 17 14.74 7.75 -3.81
N ALA A 18 14.75 6.42 -3.96
CA ALA A 18 13.76 5.74 -4.78
C ALA A 18 12.34 6.01 -4.28
N SER A 19 12.12 5.93 -2.95
CA SER A 19 10.80 6.21 -2.36
C SER A 19 10.34 7.64 -2.62
N ILE A 20 11.23 8.61 -2.50
CA ILE A 20 10.91 10.02 -2.76
C ILE A 20 10.49 10.20 -4.22
N LEU A 21 11.24 9.63 -5.16
CA LEU A 21 10.95 9.75 -6.59
C LEU A 21 9.64 9.05 -6.96
N LEU A 22 9.35 7.90 -6.34
CA LEU A 22 8.09 7.20 -6.57
C LEU A 22 6.90 8.02 -6.09
N LYS A 23 7.03 8.67 -4.93
CA LYS A 23 5.96 9.53 -4.39
C LYS A 23 5.73 10.73 -5.29
N GLU A 24 6.77 11.30 -5.86
CA GLU A 24 6.63 12.40 -6.83
C GLU A 24 5.89 11.94 -8.08
N GLU A 25 6.26 10.81 -8.66
CA GLU A 25 5.58 10.26 -9.84
C GLU A 25 4.12 9.91 -9.53
N PHE A 26 3.88 9.34 -8.37
CA PHE A 26 2.53 9.03 -7.90
C PHE A 26 1.66 10.30 -7.83
N GLY A 27 2.21 11.40 -7.33
CA GLY A 27 1.49 12.66 -7.22
C GLY A 27 1.07 13.26 -8.56
N LYS A 28 1.72 12.88 -9.66
CA LYS A 28 1.37 13.35 -11.00
C LYS A 28 0.18 12.60 -11.60
N MET A 29 -0.21 11.48 -11.03
CA MET A 29 -1.31 10.68 -11.55
C MET A 29 -2.65 11.26 -11.12
N GLN A 30 -3.58 11.35 -12.06
CA GLN A 30 -4.89 11.96 -11.81
C GLN A 30 -6.01 10.94 -11.60
N SER A 31 -5.90 9.76 -12.22
CA SER A 31 -6.92 8.72 -12.11
C SER A 31 -6.76 7.93 -10.82
N PRO A 32 -7.81 7.80 -9.97
CA PRO A 32 -7.74 6.96 -8.76
C PRO A 32 -7.39 5.51 -9.07
N GLU A 33 -7.94 4.96 -10.14
CA GLU A 33 -7.66 3.59 -10.56
C GLU A 33 -6.19 3.39 -10.90
N GLN A 34 -5.60 4.33 -11.64
CA GLN A 34 -4.18 4.28 -11.97
C GLN A 34 -3.31 4.36 -10.72
N ARG A 35 -3.69 5.18 -9.75
CA ARG A 35 -2.96 5.30 -8.48
C ARG A 35 -2.98 4.00 -7.70
N VAL A 36 -4.15 3.37 -7.59
CA VAL A 36 -4.29 2.08 -6.90
C VAL A 36 -3.41 1.02 -7.57
N ASN A 37 -3.49 0.90 -8.89
CA ASN A 37 -2.71 -0.09 -9.63
C ASN A 37 -1.22 0.15 -9.50
N LEU A 38 -0.78 1.40 -9.55
CA LEU A 38 0.63 1.75 -9.39
C LEU A 38 1.12 1.41 -7.98
N CYS A 39 0.37 1.78 -6.95
CA CYS A 39 0.74 1.47 -5.56
C CYS A 39 0.89 -0.02 -5.34
N LYS A 40 -0.03 -0.80 -5.88
CA LYS A 40 0.00 -2.25 -5.78
C LYS A 40 1.24 -2.83 -6.46
N TRP A 41 1.57 -2.32 -7.64
CA TRP A 41 2.75 -2.74 -8.39
C TRP A 41 4.04 -2.41 -7.62
N ILE A 42 4.12 -1.18 -7.09
CA ILE A 42 5.27 -0.73 -6.31
C ILE A 42 5.44 -1.60 -5.05
N ALA A 43 4.34 -1.86 -4.34
CA ALA A 43 4.37 -2.71 -3.15
C ALA A 43 4.92 -4.10 -3.48
N SER A 44 4.47 -4.68 -4.59
CA SER A 44 4.97 -5.99 -5.06
C SER A 44 6.44 -5.95 -5.39
N CYS A 45 6.94 -4.85 -5.95
CA CYS A 45 8.36 -4.71 -6.27
C CYS A 45 9.22 -4.65 -5.01
N PHE A 46 8.80 -3.90 -4.00
CA PHE A 46 9.52 -3.85 -2.72
C PHE A 46 9.44 -5.19 -1.99
N GLU A 47 8.32 -5.88 -2.10
CA GLU A 47 8.16 -7.24 -1.57
C GLU A 47 9.22 -8.17 -2.19
N GLY A 48 9.39 -8.10 -3.51
CA GLY A 48 10.40 -8.88 -4.22
C GLY A 48 11.84 -8.52 -3.85
N LEU A 49 12.07 -7.29 -3.40
CA LEU A 49 13.37 -6.83 -2.91
C LEU A 49 13.58 -7.13 -1.43
N GLU A 50 12.61 -7.75 -0.78
CA GLU A 50 12.61 -8.03 0.65
C GLU A 50 12.68 -6.77 1.53
N ASP A 51 12.27 -5.63 0.97
CA ASP A 51 12.12 -4.39 1.71
C ASP A 51 10.70 -4.33 2.27
N TYR A 52 10.46 -5.05 3.35
CA TYR A 52 9.12 -5.25 3.89
C TYR A 52 8.52 -3.98 4.49
N GLY A 53 9.35 -3.10 5.03
CA GLY A 53 8.88 -1.82 5.54
C GLY A 53 8.27 -0.95 4.44
N SER A 54 8.97 -0.83 3.32
CA SER A 54 8.47 -0.07 2.17
C SER A 54 7.28 -0.77 1.53
N ALA A 55 7.32 -2.10 1.42
CA ALA A 55 6.19 -2.87 0.90
C ALA A 55 4.94 -2.62 1.73
N ALA A 56 5.06 -2.64 3.06
CA ALA A 56 3.95 -2.39 3.97
C ALA A 56 3.34 -1.01 3.74
N GLU A 57 4.17 0.02 3.62
CA GLU A 57 3.69 1.39 3.37
C GLU A 57 2.88 1.48 2.08
N TRP A 58 3.35 0.85 1.01
CA TRP A 58 2.67 0.91 -0.27
C TRP A 58 1.41 0.04 -0.30
N TYR A 59 1.38 -1.09 0.43
CA TYR A 59 0.14 -1.87 0.58
C TYR A 59 -0.89 -1.09 1.40
N GLU A 60 -0.48 -0.41 2.45
CA GLU A 60 -1.37 0.45 3.23
C GLU A 60 -1.94 1.57 2.36
N MET A 61 -1.10 2.21 1.55
CA MET A 61 -1.53 3.25 0.62
C MET A 61 -2.54 2.69 -0.40
N THR A 62 -2.29 1.49 -0.92
CA THR A 62 -3.21 0.82 -1.84
C THR A 62 -4.57 0.60 -1.19
N GLY A 63 -4.57 0.14 0.07
CA GLY A 63 -5.80 -0.04 0.82
C GLY A 63 -6.55 1.26 1.04
N LEU A 64 -5.85 2.31 1.44
CA LEU A 64 -6.44 3.62 1.68
C LEU A 64 -7.09 4.19 0.43
N LEU A 65 -6.40 4.11 -0.71
CA LEU A 65 -6.94 4.59 -1.98
C LEU A 65 -8.15 3.77 -2.44
N SER A 66 -8.13 2.47 -2.18
CA SER A 66 -9.26 1.58 -2.54
C SER A 66 -10.53 1.97 -1.81
N LEU A 67 -10.44 2.52 -0.60
CA LEU A 67 -11.60 2.97 0.16
C LEU A 67 -12.33 4.15 -0.50
N GLY A 68 -11.65 4.91 -1.35
CA GLY A 68 -12.25 6.04 -2.06
C GLY A 68 -12.60 5.77 -3.51
N GLU A 69 -12.43 4.53 -3.98
CA GLU A 69 -12.53 4.25 -5.42
C GLU A 69 -13.96 4.17 -5.96
N THR A 70 -14.90 3.70 -5.15
CA THR A 70 -16.31 3.58 -5.59
C THR A 70 -17.23 4.23 -4.57
N SER A 71 -18.53 4.35 -4.93
CA SER A 71 -19.54 4.86 -4.02
C SER A 71 -20.09 3.76 -3.07
N SER A 72 -19.67 2.52 -3.24
CA SER A 72 -20.14 1.40 -2.42
C SER A 72 -19.11 1.09 -1.32
N ASP A 73 -19.52 1.30 -0.06
CA ASP A 73 -18.66 1.02 1.09
C ASP A 73 -18.27 -0.46 1.18
N SER A 74 -19.22 -1.36 0.87
CA SER A 74 -18.93 -2.80 0.92
C SER A 74 -17.93 -3.22 -0.15
N ALA A 75 -18.07 -2.71 -1.39
CA ALA A 75 -17.13 -3.01 -2.46
C ALA A 75 -15.73 -2.45 -2.15
N ASN A 76 -15.68 -1.22 -1.61
CA ASN A 76 -14.41 -0.62 -1.20
C ASN A 76 -13.74 -1.44 -0.10
N ALA A 77 -14.51 -1.90 0.88
CA ALA A 77 -14.00 -2.72 1.97
C ALA A 77 -13.42 -4.05 1.46
N ILE A 78 -14.11 -4.70 0.51
CA ILE A 78 -13.64 -5.95 -0.10
C ILE A 78 -12.28 -5.74 -0.78
N ARG A 79 -12.10 -4.62 -1.47
CA ARG A 79 -10.85 -4.32 -2.17
C ARG A 79 -9.72 -3.93 -1.22
N ALA A 80 -10.04 -3.17 -0.18
CA ALA A 80 -9.05 -2.63 0.75
C ALA A 80 -8.56 -3.67 1.76
N LEU A 81 -9.42 -4.59 2.19
CA LEU A 81 -9.11 -5.54 3.26
C LEU A 81 -7.84 -6.36 3.02
N PRO A 82 -7.66 -7.04 1.84
CA PRO A 82 -6.43 -7.80 1.62
C PRO A 82 -5.17 -6.94 1.67
N GLU A 83 -5.26 -5.69 1.25
CA GLU A 83 -4.11 -4.79 1.22
C GLU A 83 -3.68 -4.39 2.65
N TYR A 84 -4.65 -4.09 3.52
CA TYR A 84 -4.37 -3.83 4.92
C TYR A 84 -3.85 -5.07 5.65
N GLU A 85 -4.33 -6.26 5.30
CA GLU A 85 -3.83 -7.50 5.89
C GLU A 85 -2.37 -7.73 5.53
N LYS A 86 -1.98 -7.49 4.27
CA LYS A 86 -0.59 -7.58 3.84
C LYS A 86 0.28 -6.54 4.53
N ALA A 87 -0.20 -5.30 4.61
CA ALA A 87 0.51 -4.23 5.29
C ALA A 87 0.77 -4.60 6.75
N ARG A 88 -0.25 -5.09 7.44
CA ARG A 88 -0.12 -5.53 8.84
C ARG A 88 0.94 -6.62 9.01
N ALA A 89 0.92 -7.62 8.11
CA ALA A 89 1.88 -8.71 8.16
C ALA A 89 3.32 -8.22 8.00
N TYR A 90 3.55 -7.31 7.06
CA TYR A 90 4.90 -6.77 6.83
C TYR A 90 5.33 -5.79 7.91
N TYR A 91 4.42 -5.00 8.47
CA TYR A 91 4.74 -4.16 9.63
C TYR A 91 5.10 -5.02 10.84
N THR A 92 4.45 -6.18 11.00
CA THR A 92 4.79 -7.13 12.06
C THR A 92 6.23 -7.64 11.88
N LEU A 93 6.62 -7.96 10.64
CA LEU A 93 7.98 -8.40 10.34
C LEU A 93 9.03 -7.32 10.65
N CYS A 94 8.64 -6.05 10.60
CA CYS A 94 9.53 -4.92 10.85
C CYS A 94 9.46 -4.39 12.28
N ASP A 95 8.69 -5.04 13.15
CA ASP A 95 8.48 -4.61 14.54
C ASP A 95 7.89 -3.20 14.68
N GLU A 96 7.06 -2.79 13.71
CA GLU A 96 6.37 -1.50 13.71
C GLU A 96 5.02 -1.60 14.42
N GLU A 97 5.06 -1.74 15.76
CA GLU A 97 3.87 -2.05 16.57
C GLU A 97 2.73 -1.03 16.40
N GLU A 98 3.04 0.26 16.37
CA GLU A 98 2.02 1.30 16.20
C GLU A 98 1.28 1.14 14.87
N LYS A 99 2.01 0.83 13.81
CA LYS A 99 1.41 0.63 12.49
C LYS A 99 0.63 -0.67 12.40
N VAL A 100 1.08 -1.70 13.11
CA VAL A 100 0.34 -2.98 13.22
C VAL A 100 -1.01 -2.72 13.89
N GLU A 101 -1.03 -1.97 14.99
CA GLU A 101 -2.27 -1.64 15.69
C GLU A 101 -3.21 -0.81 14.83
N LEU A 102 -2.67 0.16 14.10
CA LEU A 102 -3.45 1.00 13.20
C LEU A 102 -4.12 0.15 12.11
N CYS A 103 -3.35 -0.72 11.45
CA CYS A 103 -3.88 -1.63 10.44
C CYS A 103 -4.93 -2.57 11.03
N SER A 104 -4.69 -3.09 12.23
CA SER A 104 -5.64 -3.98 12.91
C SER A 104 -6.96 -3.28 13.19
N SER A 105 -6.92 -2.02 13.60
CA SER A 105 -8.13 -1.21 13.82
C SER A 105 -8.91 -1.01 12.52
N VAL A 106 -8.22 -0.70 11.43
CA VAL A 106 -8.86 -0.53 10.12
C VAL A 106 -9.49 -1.84 9.67
N ILE A 107 -8.75 -2.95 9.79
CA ILE A 107 -9.25 -4.29 9.41
C ILE A 107 -10.52 -4.63 10.20
N ALA A 108 -10.54 -4.36 11.51
CA ALA A 108 -11.71 -4.61 12.33
C ALA A 108 -12.92 -3.81 11.85
N GLN A 109 -12.72 -2.54 11.48
CA GLN A 109 -13.80 -1.71 10.96
C GLN A 109 -14.28 -2.19 9.59
N LEU A 110 -13.37 -2.60 8.71
CA LEU A 110 -13.73 -3.13 7.41
C LEU A 110 -14.55 -4.42 7.54
N ASN A 111 -14.19 -5.29 8.48
CA ASN A 111 -14.95 -6.51 8.74
C ASN A 111 -16.37 -6.23 9.21
N LYS A 112 -16.60 -5.14 9.94
CA LYS A 112 -17.93 -4.72 10.35
C LYS A 112 -18.83 -4.38 9.16
N CYS A 113 -18.25 -3.90 8.06
CA CYS A 113 -18.99 -3.59 6.84
C CYS A 113 -19.62 -4.84 6.23
N PHE A 114 -18.97 -6.00 6.37
CA PHE A 114 -19.50 -7.27 5.88
C PHE A 114 -20.61 -7.81 6.78
N VAL A 115 -20.46 -7.63 8.09
CA VAL A 115 -21.45 -8.12 9.06
C VAL A 115 -22.71 -7.27 9.05
N ALA A 116 -22.58 -5.98 8.79
CA ALA A 116 -23.70 -5.03 8.79
C ALA A 116 -24.57 -5.11 7.50
N SER A 117 -24.09 -5.77 6.48
CA SER A 117 -24.83 -5.92 5.21
C SER A 117 -25.67 -7.21 5.11
#